data_3b6dfc02b9e29b868c83eed716f27b93
#
_entry.id   3b6dfc02b9e29b868c83eed716f27b93
#
_cell.length_a   1.000
_cell.length_b   1.000
_cell.length_c   1.000
_cell.angle_alpha   90.00
_cell.angle_beta   90.00
_cell.angle_gamma   90.00
#
_symmetry.space_group_name_H-M   'P 1'
#
loop_
_entity.id
_entity.type
_entity.pdbx_description
1 polymer ?
#
loop_
_entity_poly.entity_id
_entity_poly.type
_entity_poly.pdbx_seq_one_letter_code
_entity_poly.pdbx_strand_id
1 'polypeptide(L)'
;MKTQLRGATAFYGVGNGEHAPEQPSVVFIHGSGMDHTVWLMPARHFARHGYNVVALDLPGHGGSEGPALTTIDAMSDWVNALLEHLGIADAAIVGHSMGSLVALDFAARYPSHTRSLALLGTSTPMPVSDVLLDAAKNDDRAAMVMANTWSHSAPGLMGGHKSPGMTLY
;
A
#
# COMPACT_ATOMS: atom_id res chain seq x y z
N MET A 1 -7.95 9.98 6.29
CA MET A 1 -7.99 10.03 7.77
C MET A 1 -6.58 10.12 8.32
N LYS A 2 -6.43 10.63 9.56
CA LYS A 2 -5.13 10.68 10.28
C LYS A 2 -5.33 10.15 11.69
N THR A 3 -4.37 9.40 12.19
CA THR A 3 -4.31 8.95 13.58
C THR A 3 -2.88 9.02 14.10
N GLN A 4 -2.69 8.96 15.41
CA GLN A 4 -1.37 8.90 16.04
C GLN A 4 -1.02 7.45 16.34
N LEU A 5 0.03 6.93 15.72
CA LEU A 5 0.52 5.57 15.93
C LEU A 5 2.00 5.60 16.32
N ARG A 6 2.32 5.07 17.49
CA ARG A 6 3.69 5.03 18.03
C ARG A 6 4.40 6.39 18.04
N GLY A 7 3.65 7.47 18.27
CA GLY A 7 4.20 8.84 18.37
C GLY A 7 4.39 9.56 17.04
N ALA A 8 3.93 9.00 15.93
CA ALA A 8 3.96 9.60 14.59
C ALA A 8 2.58 9.58 13.94
N THR A 9 2.33 10.50 13.01
CA THR A 9 1.07 10.52 12.24
C THR A 9 1.05 9.35 11.26
N ALA A 10 0.00 8.52 11.34
CA ALA A 10 -0.36 7.52 10.34
C ALA A 10 -1.55 8.04 9.52
N PHE A 11 -1.43 7.99 8.20
CA PHE A 11 -2.48 8.38 7.27
C PHE A 11 -3.06 7.15 6.55
N TYR A 12 -4.38 7.19 6.31
CA TYR A 12 -5.06 6.20 5.47
C TYR A 12 -6.31 6.79 4.79
N GLY A 13 -6.58 6.35 3.57
CA GLY A 13 -7.80 6.65 2.83
C GLY A 13 -8.92 5.67 3.21
N VAL A 14 -10.16 6.16 3.25
CA VAL A 14 -11.36 5.38 3.61
C VAL A 14 -12.34 5.22 2.44
N GLY A 15 -11.95 5.58 1.22
CA GLY A 15 -12.79 5.43 0.03
C GLY A 15 -14.08 6.25 0.04
N ASN A 16 -14.19 7.28 0.88
CA ASN A 16 -15.39 8.07 1.16
C ASN A 16 -16.49 7.30 1.92
N GLY A 17 -16.13 6.18 2.58
CA GLY A 17 -17.00 5.47 3.52
C GLY A 17 -16.83 5.99 4.95
N GLU A 18 -17.85 5.80 5.76
CA GLU A 18 -17.76 5.91 7.21
C GLU A 18 -17.42 4.54 7.79
N HIS A 19 -16.67 4.53 8.89
CA HIS A 19 -16.39 3.29 9.59
C HIS A 19 -17.63 2.80 10.33
N ALA A 20 -18.07 1.58 10.06
CA ALA A 20 -19.16 0.91 10.74
C ALA A 20 -18.65 -0.40 11.37
N PRO A 21 -18.75 -0.58 12.69
CA PRO A 21 -18.13 -1.71 13.40
C PRO A 21 -18.57 -3.10 12.89
N GLU A 22 -19.77 -3.20 12.35
CA GLU A 22 -20.35 -4.44 11.83
C GLU A 22 -19.91 -4.78 10.40
N GLN A 23 -19.29 -3.84 9.68
CA GLN A 23 -18.85 -4.06 8.31
C GLN A 23 -17.48 -4.78 8.27
N PRO A 24 -17.31 -5.71 7.32
CA PRO A 24 -16.00 -6.34 7.12
C PRO A 24 -14.96 -5.31 6.64
N SER A 25 -13.72 -5.49 7.05
CA SER A 25 -12.62 -4.59 6.71
C SER A 25 -11.80 -5.08 5.51
N VAL A 26 -11.29 -4.12 4.71
CA VAL A 26 -10.29 -4.36 3.67
C VAL A 26 -9.15 -3.36 3.80
N VAL A 27 -7.93 -3.88 3.76
CA VAL A 27 -6.69 -3.11 3.89
C VAL A 27 -5.93 -3.16 2.57
N PHE A 28 -5.54 -2.00 2.06
CA PHE A 28 -4.77 -1.86 0.84
C PHE A 28 -3.37 -1.33 1.15
N ILE A 29 -2.34 -2.07 0.73
CA ILE A 29 -0.93 -1.77 0.95
C ILE A 29 -0.27 -1.46 -0.39
N HIS A 30 0.25 -0.23 -0.53
CA HIS A 30 0.85 0.26 -1.76
C HIS A 30 2.24 -0.31 -2.04
N GLY A 31 2.72 -0.15 -3.26
CA GLY A 31 4.07 -0.51 -3.68
C GLY A 31 5.13 0.53 -3.29
N SER A 32 6.40 0.22 -3.60
CA SER A 32 7.52 1.13 -3.35
C SER A 32 7.36 2.47 -4.07
N GLY A 33 7.63 3.58 -3.39
CA GLY A 33 7.53 4.93 -3.94
C GLY A 33 6.11 5.40 -4.26
N MET A 34 5.09 4.69 -3.78
CA MET A 34 3.67 5.00 -3.97
C MET A 34 3.04 5.44 -2.64
N ASP A 35 1.75 5.73 -2.68
CA ASP A 35 0.90 6.04 -1.53
C ASP A 35 -0.52 5.48 -1.73
N HIS A 36 -1.44 5.78 -0.81
CA HIS A 36 -2.85 5.34 -0.84
C HIS A 36 -3.60 5.73 -2.12
N THR A 37 -3.15 6.72 -2.88
CA THR A 37 -3.86 7.22 -4.07
C THR A 37 -3.92 6.20 -5.20
N VAL A 38 -2.98 5.24 -5.26
CA VAL A 38 -3.03 4.14 -6.23
C VAL A 38 -4.25 3.24 -6.03
N TRP A 39 -4.83 3.27 -4.83
CA TRP A 39 -6.02 2.53 -4.44
C TRP A 39 -7.33 3.31 -4.54
N LEU A 40 -7.32 4.54 -5.07
CA LEU A 40 -8.48 5.44 -5.08
C LEU A 40 -9.76 4.77 -5.61
N MET A 41 -9.68 4.07 -6.74
CA MET A 41 -10.84 3.43 -7.35
C MET A 41 -11.27 2.15 -6.62
N PRO A 42 -10.36 1.20 -6.29
CA PRO A 42 -10.71 0.07 -5.44
C PRO A 42 -11.27 0.49 -4.08
N ALA A 43 -10.65 1.45 -3.40
CA ALA A 43 -11.11 1.95 -2.11
C ALA A 43 -12.55 2.47 -2.16
N ARG A 44 -12.87 3.27 -3.18
CA ARG A 44 -14.24 3.76 -3.40
C ARG A 44 -15.24 2.64 -3.72
N HIS A 45 -14.81 1.66 -4.49
CA HIS A 45 -15.64 0.51 -4.82
C HIS A 45 -16.02 -0.26 -3.55
N PHE A 46 -15.04 -0.67 -2.75
CA PHE A 46 -15.29 -1.44 -1.55
C PHE A 46 -16.09 -0.66 -0.50
N ALA A 47 -15.78 0.63 -0.30
CA ALA A 47 -16.55 1.48 0.62
C ALA A 47 -18.05 1.55 0.24
N ARG A 48 -18.36 1.64 -1.06
CA ARG A 48 -19.76 1.65 -1.56
C ARG A 48 -20.46 0.29 -1.46
N HIS A 49 -19.70 -0.79 -1.26
CA HIS A 49 -20.20 -2.15 -1.14
C HIS A 49 -20.17 -2.68 0.29
N GLY A 50 -20.17 -1.79 1.27
CA GLY A 50 -20.33 -2.15 2.67
C GLY A 50 -19.06 -2.69 3.34
N TYR A 51 -17.89 -2.18 2.95
CA TYR A 51 -16.62 -2.50 3.59
C TYR A 51 -16.03 -1.28 4.31
N ASN A 52 -15.46 -1.50 5.49
CA ASN A 52 -14.51 -0.58 6.09
C ASN A 52 -13.22 -0.62 5.28
N VAL A 53 -12.78 0.50 4.78
CA VAL A 53 -11.58 0.59 3.92
C VAL A 53 -10.44 1.27 4.67
N VAL A 54 -9.26 0.66 4.62
CA VAL A 54 -7.99 1.22 5.08
C VAL A 54 -6.99 1.16 3.93
N ALA A 55 -6.94 2.18 3.09
CA ALA A 55 -5.88 2.36 2.09
C ALA A 55 -4.75 3.14 2.77
N LEU A 56 -3.79 2.42 3.34
CA LEU A 56 -2.77 3.02 4.20
C LEU A 56 -1.63 3.68 3.42
N ASP A 57 -0.99 4.68 4.05
CA ASP A 57 0.35 5.14 3.69
C ASP A 57 1.35 4.56 4.67
N LEU A 58 2.32 3.80 4.19
CA LEU A 58 3.42 3.31 5.03
C LEU A 58 4.24 4.48 5.59
N PRO A 59 4.95 4.34 6.72
CA PRO A 59 5.82 5.37 7.26
C PRO A 59 6.76 5.96 6.21
N GLY A 60 6.88 7.28 6.18
CA GLY A 60 7.68 8.02 5.20
C GLY A 60 7.08 8.10 3.79
N HIS A 61 5.81 7.70 3.62
CA HIS A 61 5.08 7.79 2.35
C HIS A 61 3.81 8.63 2.51
N GLY A 62 3.42 9.32 1.45
CA GLY A 62 2.17 10.06 1.37
C GLY A 62 1.95 11.02 2.55
N GLY A 63 0.88 10.79 3.31
CA GLY A 63 0.52 11.58 4.49
C GLY A 63 1.01 11.01 5.82
N SER A 64 1.72 9.88 5.83
CA SER A 64 2.29 9.26 7.03
C SER A 64 3.69 9.82 7.34
N GLU A 65 3.90 10.19 8.61
CA GLU A 65 5.17 10.68 9.13
C GLU A 65 6.15 9.55 9.44
N GLY A 66 7.38 9.93 9.72
CA GLY A 66 8.47 9.06 10.16
C GLY A 66 9.42 8.68 9.04
N PRO A 67 10.53 8.05 9.37
CA PRO A 67 11.40 7.48 8.37
C PRO A 67 10.74 6.30 7.69
N ALA A 68 11.05 6.08 6.41
CA ALA A 68 10.62 4.87 5.69
C ALA A 68 11.19 3.62 6.38
N LEU A 69 10.34 2.60 6.52
CA LEU A 69 10.75 1.31 7.06
C LEU A 69 11.58 0.57 6.00
N THR A 70 12.63 -0.12 6.44
CA THR A 70 13.64 -0.70 5.54
C THR A 70 13.49 -2.21 5.33
N THR A 71 12.58 -2.87 6.06
CA THR A 71 12.36 -4.32 5.97
C THR A 71 10.87 -4.65 5.87
N ILE A 72 10.56 -5.76 5.21
CA ILE A 72 9.18 -6.23 5.02
C ILE A 72 8.52 -6.57 6.34
N ASP A 73 9.23 -7.25 7.24
CA ASP A 73 8.75 -7.60 8.57
C ASP A 73 8.41 -6.38 9.43
N ALA A 74 9.24 -5.32 9.39
CA ALA A 74 8.94 -4.08 10.09
C ALA A 74 7.69 -3.37 9.53
N MET A 75 7.49 -3.40 8.21
CA MET A 75 6.27 -2.87 7.57
C MET A 75 5.05 -3.68 8.00
N SER A 76 5.17 -5.00 8.04
CA SER A 76 4.13 -5.93 8.49
C SER A 76 3.74 -5.67 9.96
N ASP A 77 4.73 -5.52 10.84
CA ASP A 77 4.52 -5.16 12.25
C ASP A 77 3.84 -3.80 12.42
N TRP A 78 4.15 -2.84 11.55
CA TRP A 78 3.51 -1.54 11.57
C TRP A 78 2.05 -1.63 11.10
N VAL A 79 1.77 -2.42 10.06
CA VAL A 79 0.38 -2.67 9.60
C VAL A 79 -0.43 -3.32 10.72
N ASN A 80 0.13 -4.33 11.40
CA ASN A 80 -0.54 -4.97 12.53
C ASN A 80 -0.87 -3.95 13.64
N ALA A 81 0.10 -3.13 14.03
CA ALA A 81 -0.12 -2.10 15.03
C ALA A 81 -1.19 -1.07 14.62
N LEU A 82 -1.28 -0.74 13.32
CA LEU A 82 -2.33 0.14 12.82
C LEU A 82 -3.71 -0.51 12.94
N LEU A 83 -3.86 -1.78 12.58
CA LEU A 83 -5.14 -2.51 12.68
C LEU A 83 -5.59 -2.63 14.13
N GLU A 84 -4.69 -3.00 15.04
CA GLU A 84 -4.96 -3.04 16.48
C GLU A 84 -5.42 -1.67 17.01
N HIS A 85 -4.71 -0.59 16.61
CA HIS A 85 -5.04 0.78 16.99
C HIS A 85 -6.42 1.21 16.48
N LEU A 86 -6.81 0.76 15.29
CA LEU A 86 -8.13 1.04 14.70
C LEU A 86 -9.24 0.10 15.20
N GLY A 87 -8.92 -0.87 16.07
CA GLY A 87 -9.88 -1.86 16.57
C GLY A 87 -10.36 -2.85 15.52
N ILE A 88 -9.57 -3.07 14.46
CA ILE A 88 -9.89 -4.01 13.37
C ILE A 88 -9.36 -5.39 13.76
N ALA A 89 -10.27 -6.30 14.08
CA ALA A 89 -9.91 -7.65 14.52
C ALA A 89 -9.37 -8.52 13.37
N ASP A 90 -9.98 -8.44 12.20
CA ASP A 90 -9.53 -9.12 10.97
C ASP A 90 -9.87 -8.31 9.73
N ALA A 91 -9.12 -8.53 8.65
CA ALA A 91 -9.37 -7.85 7.38
C ALA A 91 -9.00 -8.72 6.16
N ALA A 92 -9.59 -8.38 5.01
CA ALA A 92 -9.01 -8.76 3.73
C ALA A 92 -7.77 -7.91 3.49
N ILE A 93 -6.60 -8.54 3.30
CA ILE A 93 -5.32 -7.86 3.09
C ILE A 93 -5.00 -7.89 1.60
N VAL A 94 -4.81 -6.71 1.02
CA VAL A 94 -4.53 -6.53 -0.41
C VAL A 94 -3.23 -5.76 -0.57
N GLY A 95 -2.25 -6.34 -1.24
CA GLY A 95 -0.95 -5.70 -1.46
C GLY A 95 -0.54 -5.66 -2.93
N HIS A 96 0.13 -4.59 -3.33
CA HIS A 96 0.68 -4.42 -4.67
C HIS A 96 2.20 -4.29 -4.63
N SER A 97 2.91 -5.02 -5.51
CA SER A 97 4.38 -4.97 -5.62
C SER A 97 5.06 -5.18 -4.25
N MET A 98 5.88 -4.28 -3.75
CA MET A 98 6.45 -4.33 -2.38
C MET A 98 5.35 -4.58 -1.33
N GLY A 99 4.21 -3.89 -1.43
CA GLY A 99 3.07 -4.10 -0.53
C GLY A 99 2.49 -5.51 -0.58
N SER A 100 2.67 -6.25 -1.69
CA SER A 100 2.26 -7.64 -1.77
C SER A 100 3.17 -8.57 -0.94
N LEU A 101 4.45 -8.25 -0.84
CA LEU A 101 5.37 -8.97 0.07
C LEU A 101 5.03 -8.67 1.52
N VAL A 102 4.69 -7.41 1.84
CA VAL A 102 4.20 -7.03 3.18
C VAL A 102 2.91 -7.79 3.51
N ALA A 103 1.96 -7.85 2.58
CA ALA A 103 0.70 -8.57 2.76
C ALA A 103 0.92 -10.08 2.98
N LEU A 104 1.87 -10.68 2.24
CA LEU A 104 2.21 -12.09 2.39
C LEU A 104 2.85 -12.39 3.75
N ASP A 105 3.83 -11.58 4.18
CA ASP A 105 4.47 -11.67 5.49
C ASP A 105 3.46 -11.46 6.61
N PHE A 106 2.59 -10.45 6.46
CA PHE A 106 1.50 -10.18 7.40
C PHE A 106 0.60 -11.39 7.58
N ALA A 107 0.13 -12.00 6.50
CA ALA A 107 -0.75 -13.17 6.56
C ALA A 107 -0.07 -14.37 7.23
N ALA A 108 1.23 -14.54 7.02
CA ALA A 108 2.00 -15.62 7.65
C ALA A 108 2.20 -15.39 9.16
N ARG A 109 2.46 -14.16 9.58
CA ARG A 109 2.77 -13.81 10.98
C ARG A 109 1.54 -13.48 11.81
N TYR A 110 0.48 -12.97 11.19
CA TYR A 110 -0.77 -12.54 11.83
C TYR A 110 -1.99 -13.24 11.21
N PRO A 111 -2.04 -14.60 11.20
CA PRO A 111 -3.12 -15.33 10.54
C PRO A 111 -4.51 -15.05 11.14
N SER A 112 -4.59 -14.74 12.44
CA SER A 112 -5.85 -14.36 13.10
C SER A 112 -6.41 -13.01 12.65
N HIS A 113 -5.55 -12.11 12.14
CA HIS A 113 -5.92 -10.80 11.62
C HIS A 113 -6.13 -10.82 10.09
N THR A 114 -5.95 -11.97 9.45
CA THR A 114 -6.05 -12.13 8.00
C THR A 114 -7.27 -12.98 7.63
N ARG A 115 -8.35 -12.33 7.19
CA ARG A 115 -9.53 -13.03 6.69
C ARG A 115 -9.32 -13.59 5.28
N SER A 116 -8.66 -12.83 4.42
CA SER A 116 -8.30 -13.22 3.05
C SER A 116 -7.10 -12.42 2.56
N LEU A 117 -6.42 -12.91 1.52
CA LEU A 117 -5.21 -12.33 0.97
C LEU A 117 -5.33 -12.16 -0.54
N ALA A 118 -4.98 -10.97 -1.05
CA ALA A 118 -4.86 -10.71 -2.48
C ALA A 118 -3.49 -10.08 -2.78
N LEU A 119 -2.75 -10.70 -3.69
CA LEU A 119 -1.39 -10.32 -4.07
C LEU A 119 -1.37 -9.87 -5.52
N LEU A 120 -1.02 -8.60 -5.77
CA LEU A 120 -0.98 -8.01 -7.09
C LEU A 120 0.46 -7.68 -7.47
N GLY A 121 0.89 -8.14 -8.65
CA GLY A 121 2.26 -7.90 -9.14
C GLY A 121 3.32 -8.49 -8.21
N THR A 122 3.10 -9.71 -7.72
CA THR A 122 3.96 -10.41 -6.75
C THR A 122 4.92 -11.34 -7.44
N SER A 123 6.15 -11.36 -6.95
CA SER A 123 7.17 -12.37 -7.27
C SER A 123 7.95 -12.71 -6.00
N THR A 124 8.35 -13.97 -5.86
CA THR A 124 9.23 -14.42 -4.77
C THR A 124 10.35 -15.31 -5.34
N PRO A 125 11.60 -14.87 -5.34
CA PRO A 125 12.08 -13.55 -4.92
C PRO A 125 11.59 -12.42 -5.84
N MET A 126 11.63 -11.18 -5.32
CA MET A 126 11.34 -9.95 -6.07
C MET A 126 12.64 -9.13 -6.16
N PRO A 127 13.56 -9.49 -7.08
CA PRO A 127 14.81 -8.77 -7.22
C PRO A 127 14.56 -7.37 -7.78
N VAL A 128 15.30 -6.39 -7.25
CA VAL A 128 15.33 -5.02 -7.76
C VAL A 128 16.63 -4.84 -8.54
N SER A 129 16.54 -4.22 -9.72
CA SER A 129 17.73 -3.94 -10.56
C SER A 129 18.72 -3.04 -9.80
N ASP A 130 20.03 -3.39 -9.88
CA ASP A 130 21.10 -2.58 -9.27
C ASP A 130 21.08 -1.14 -9.79
N VAL A 131 20.77 -0.94 -11.07
CA VAL A 131 20.68 0.39 -11.69
C VAL A 131 19.57 1.20 -11.04
N LEU A 132 18.42 0.59 -10.75
CA LEU A 132 17.32 1.26 -10.06
C LEU A 132 17.66 1.56 -8.59
N LEU A 133 18.34 0.62 -7.91
CA LEU A 133 18.79 0.81 -6.53
C LEU A 133 19.81 1.95 -6.42
N ASP A 134 20.76 2.02 -7.35
CA ASP A 134 21.78 3.07 -7.36
C ASP A 134 21.17 4.44 -7.67
N ALA A 135 20.24 4.52 -8.63
CA ALA A 135 19.50 5.74 -8.89
C ALA A 135 18.69 6.17 -7.65
N ALA A 136 17.98 5.25 -6.99
CA ALA A 136 17.19 5.56 -5.80
C ALA A 136 18.04 6.06 -4.61
N LYS A 137 19.28 5.54 -4.44
CA LYS A 137 20.21 6.00 -3.39
C LYS A 137 20.68 7.43 -3.60
N ASN A 138 20.77 7.87 -4.83
CA ASN A 138 21.21 9.21 -5.19
C ASN A 138 20.06 10.23 -5.27
N ASP A 139 18.85 9.86 -4.87
CA ASP A 139 17.62 10.66 -5.01
C ASP A 139 17.40 11.15 -6.45
N ASP A 140 17.72 10.28 -7.40
CA ASP A 140 17.69 10.61 -8.82
C ASP A 140 16.26 10.48 -9.36
N ARG A 141 15.75 11.55 -9.95
CA ARG A 141 14.49 11.55 -10.70
C ARG A 141 14.43 10.44 -11.76
N ALA A 142 15.57 10.01 -12.26
CA ALA A 142 15.67 8.88 -13.18
C ALA A 142 15.13 7.58 -12.58
N ALA A 143 15.28 7.36 -11.24
CA ALA A 143 14.70 6.19 -10.58
C ALA A 143 13.17 6.16 -10.70
N MET A 144 12.52 7.31 -10.55
CA MET A 144 11.06 7.44 -10.69
C MET A 144 10.63 7.18 -12.13
N VAL A 145 11.35 7.72 -13.09
CA VAL A 145 11.08 7.50 -14.53
C VAL A 145 11.27 6.03 -14.89
N MET A 146 12.35 5.39 -14.42
CA MET A 146 12.61 3.97 -14.68
C MET A 146 11.49 3.10 -14.08
N ALA A 147 11.17 3.30 -12.81
CA ALA A 147 10.13 2.53 -12.13
C ALA A 147 8.79 2.65 -12.88
N ASN A 148 8.43 3.86 -13.30
CA ASN A 148 7.22 4.10 -14.07
C ASN A 148 7.26 3.43 -15.44
N THR A 149 8.34 3.59 -16.18
CA THR A 149 8.48 3.02 -17.52
C THR A 149 8.43 1.48 -17.50
N TRP A 150 9.07 0.87 -16.52
CA TRP A 150 9.14 -0.59 -16.41
C TRP A 150 7.86 -1.22 -15.83
N SER A 151 7.09 -0.46 -15.06
CA SER A 151 5.88 -0.96 -14.42
C SER A 151 4.64 -0.91 -15.32
N HIS A 152 4.72 -0.27 -16.50
CA HIS A 152 3.57 -0.07 -17.36
C HIS A 152 3.76 -0.70 -18.74
N SER A 153 2.68 -1.23 -19.30
CA SER A 153 2.65 -1.63 -20.70
C SER A 153 2.73 -0.44 -21.65
N ALA A 154 3.16 -0.65 -22.90
CA ALA A 154 3.23 0.40 -23.91
C ALA A 154 1.93 1.23 -24.06
N PRO A 155 0.71 0.65 -24.04
CA PRO A 155 -0.53 1.44 -24.01
C PRO A 155 -0.67 2.31 -22.76
N GLY A 156 -0.18 1.87 -21.61
CA GLY A 156 -0.16 2.67 -20.37
C GLY A 156 0.76 3.90 -20.50
N LEU A 157 1.95 3.72 -21.07
CA LEU A 157 2.91 4.80 -21.31
C LEU A 157 2.40 5.85 -22.30
N MET A 158 1.54 5.46 -23.23
CA MET A 158 0.95 6.35 -24.22
C MET A 158 -0.29 7.11 -23.72
N GLY A 159 -0.58 7.08 -22.43
CA GLY A 159 -1.74 7.74 -21.85
C GLY A 159 -3.08 7.05 -22.14
N GLY A 160 -3.06 5.85 -22.73
CA GLY A 160 -4.24 5.02 -22.95
C GLY A 160 -4.79 4.38 -21.68
N HIS A 161 -4.07 4.49 -20.59
CA HIS A 161 -4.47 3.93 -19.31
C HIS A 161 -5.34 4.92 -18.54
N LYS A 162 -6.58 4.53 -18.24
CA LYS A 162 -7.57 5.38 -17.57
C LYS A 162 -7.53 5.26 -16.03
N SER A 163 -6.46 4.74 -15.45
CA SER A 163 -6.33 4.65 -14.00
C SER A 163 -5.82 5.97 -13.43
N PRO A 164 -6.61 6.66 -12.58
CA PRO A 164 -6.14 7.84 -11.87
C PRO A 164 -4.91 7.51 -11.00
N GLY A 165 -3.95 8.42 -10.94
CA GLY A 165 -2.73 8.24 -10.13
C GLY A 165 -1.60 7.47 -10.82
N MET A 166 -1.78 7.02 -12.06
CA MET A 166 -0.74 6.33 -12.83
C MET A 166 -0.11 7.21 -13.93
N THR A 167 -0.42 8.48 -13.96
CA THR A 167 0.26 9.45 -14.82
C THR A 167 1.40 10.05 -14.02
N LEU A 168 2.61 9.67 -14.35
CA LEU A 168 3.81 10.34 -13.86
C LEU A 168 4.21 11.42 -14.86
N TYR A 169 4.50 12.56 -14.33
CA TYR A 169 4.94 13.77 -15.04
C TYR A 169 6.44 13.77 -15.23
#